data_4d42f73318a56978f36618f21630aff3
#
_entry.id   4d42f73318a56978f36618f21630aff3
#
_cell.length_a   1.000
_cell.length_b   1.000
_cell.length_c   1.000
_cell.angle_alpha   90.00
_cell.angle_beta   90.00
_cell.angle_gamma   90.00
#
_symmetry.space_group_name_H-M   'P 1'
#
loop_
_entity.id
_entity.type
_entity.pdbx_description
1 polymer ?
#
loop_
_entity_poly.entity_id
_entity_poly.type
_entity_poly.pdbx_seq_one_letter_code
_entity_poly.pdbx_strand_id
1 'polypeptide(L)'
;VIDLVGGAVADSRDNRGMATRKQDYTEASIRVLKGLEPVRQRPGMYTRTDNPLHIVQEVIDNAADEALAGHARVIGVSLLADGSVVVDDDGRGIPVGIHPEEGVSTVEIVFTRLHSGGKFDKQAGGAYSFSGGLHGVGVSVTNALSLRLEVTVWRSDDRGNGVHTLVFAGGDIIEPLVSRPAAKGERRSGTRVQVWPDPKYFDSQVLPLSDLE
;
A
#
# COMPACT_ATOMS: atom_id res chain seq x y z
N VAL A 1 -8.71 -12.13 -45.49
CA VAL A 1 -8.80 -11.14 -46.53
C VAL A 1 -10.25 -10.63 -46.49
N ILE A 2 -10.47 -9.42 -46.03
CA ILE A 2 -11.78 -8.77 -46.04
C ILE A 2 -11.61 -7.53 -46.92
N ASP A 3 -12.20 -7.59 -48.12
CA ASP A 3 -12.34 -6.45 -49.03
C ASP A 3 -13.50 -5.58 -48.57
N LEU A 4 -13.24 -4.29 -48.33
CA LEU A 4 -14.26 -3.26 -48.15
C LEU A 4 -14.27 -2.36 -49.39
N VAL A 5 -15.28 -2.56 -50.22
CA VAL A 5 -15.55 -1.77 -51.44
C VAL A 5 -16.19 -0.44 -51.03
N GLY A 6 -15.69 0.62 -51.60
CA GLY A 6 -16.07 2.01 -51.35
C GLY A 6 -17.42 2.42 -51.93
N GLY A 7 -17.99 3.45 -51.33
CA GLY A 7 -19.07 4.25 -51.85
C GLY A 7 -18.81 5.71 -51.56
N ALA A 8 -18.40 6.48 -52.55
CA ALA A 8 -18.25 7.91 -52.47
C ALA A 8 -19.62 8.59 -52.65
N VAL A 9 -20.01 9.44 -51.72
CA VAL A 9 -21.00 10.50 -51.93
C VAL A 9 -20.38 11.80 -51.44
N ALA A 10 -20.16 12.70 -52.38
CA ALA A 10 -19.77 14.06 -52.10
C ALA A 10 -21.00 14.87 -51.67
N ASP A 11 -20.92 15.61 -50.60
CA ASP A 11 -21.61 16.88 -50.47
C ASP A 11 -20.80 17.86 -49.63
N SER A 12 -20.62 19.00 -50.20
CA SER A 12 -19.91 20.17 -49.76
C SER A 12 -20.68 20.88 -48.65
N ARG A 13 -20.09 21.10 -47.49
CA ARG A 13 -20.28 22.31 -46.68
C ARG A 13 -19.10 22.57 -45.76
N ASP A 14 -18.52 23.72 -46.03
CA ASP A 14 -17.54 24.47 -45.26
C ASP A 14 -17.74 24.35 -43.73
N ASN A 15 -16.79 23.71 -43.03
CA ASN A 15 -16.68 23.83 -41.61
C ASN A 15 -15.20 23.99 -41.24
N ARG A 16 -14.82 25.27 -41.08
CA ARG A 16 -13.49 25.65 -40.62
C ARG A 16 -13.23 25.10 -39.23
N GLY A 17 -12.28 24.24 -39.13
CA GLY A 17 -11.26 24.25 -38.11
C GLY A 17 -11.58 23.67 -36.75
N MET A 18 -11.26 22.43 -36.59
CA MET A 18 -10.49 21.95 -35.47
C MET A 18 -9.65 20.80 -36.00
N ALA A 19 -8.43 21.13 -36.38
CA ALA A 19 -7.41 20.12 -36.64
C ALA A 19 -7.12 19.44 -35.29
N THR A 20 -7.76 18.31 -35.05
CA THR A 20 -7.29 17.36 -34.07
C THR A 20 -5.87 16.98 -34.47
N ARG A 21 -4.86 17.57 -33.79
CA ARG A 21 -3.49 17.10 -33.93
C ARG A 21 -3.53 15.60 -33.65
N LYS A 22 -3.35 14.78 -34.68
CA LYS A 22 -2.96 13.38 -34.49
C LYS A 22 -1.71 13.42 -33.66
N GLN A 23 -1.81 12.99 -32.42
CA GLN A 23 -0.64 12.77 -31.57
C GLN A 23 0.15 11.67 -32.26
N ASP A 24 1.29 11.99 -32.83
CA ASP A 24 2.17 11.00 -33.44
C ASP A 24 2.56 9.99 -32.35
N TYR A 25 2.33 8.71 -32.64
CA TYR A 25 2.73 7.61 -31.75
C TYR A 25 4.24 7.44 -31.90
N THR A 26 4.98 8.11 -31.01
CA THR A 26 6.45 8.08 -30.95
C THR A 26 6.89 7.48 -29.63
N GLU A 27 8.17 7.17 -29.49
CA GLU A 27 8.78 6.67 -28.24
C GLU A 27 8.46 7.62 -27.07
N ALA A 28 8.41 8.93 -27.30
CA ALA A 28 8.07 9.94 -26.32
C ALA A 28 6.59 9.86 -25.83
N SER A 29 5.72 9.19 -26.58
CA SER A 29 4.32 8.99 -26.18
C SER A 29 4.14 7.84 -25.18
N ILE A 30 5.18 7.01 -24.98
CA ILE A 30 5.16 5.89 -24.05
C ILE A 30 5.56 6.37 -22.66
N ARG A 31 4.59 6.43 -21.75
CA ARG A 31 4.81 6.82 -20.37
C ARG A 31 5.10 5.59 -19.52
N VAL A 32 6.25 5.59 -18.83
CA VAL A 32 6.60 4.57 -17.85
C VAL A 32 6.17 5.06 -16.47
N LEU A 33 5.27 4.32 -15.83
CA LEU A 33 4.83 4.58 -14.46
C LEU A 33 5.86 4.04 -13.48
N LYS A 34 6.13 4.77 -12.38
CA LYS A 34 7.13 4.41 -11.38
C LYS A 34 6.51 4.29 -9.98
N GLY A 35 7.16 3.51 -9.11
CA GLY A 35 6.76 3.36 -7.71
C GLY A 35 5.32 2.89 -7.57
N LEU A 36 4.52 3.63 -6.83
CA LEU A 36 3.09 3.34 -6.58
C LEU A 36 2.13 4.06 -7.55
N GLU A 37 2.65 4.77 -8.56
CA GLU A 37 1.82 5.44 -9.58
C GLU A 37 0.90 4.46 -10.35
N PRO A 38 1.36 3.24 -10.73
CA PRO A 38 0.48 2.24 -11.37
C PRO A 38 -0.74 1.88 -10.52
N VAL A 39 -0.57 1.78 -9.21
CA VAL A 39 -1.65 1.47 -8.26
C VAL A 39 -2.69 2.58 -8.26
N ARG A 40 -2.24 3.84 -8.15
CA ARG A 40 -3.13 5.02 -8.15
C ARG A 40 -3.89 5.20 -9.45
N GLN A 41 -3.27 4.86 -10.58
CA GLN A 41 -3.93 5.00 -11.90
C GLN A 41 -4.91 3.86 -12.22
N ARG A 42 -4.65 2.65 -11.71
CA ARG A 42 -5.46 1.47 -11.99
C ARG A 42 -5.64 0.62 -10.73
N PRO A 43 -6.33 1.16 -9.69
CA PRO A 43 -6.48 0.46 -8.41
C PRO A 43 -7.11 -0.92 -8.54
N GLY A 44 -8.10 -1.08 -9.42
CA GLY A 44 -8.77 -2.37 -9.67
C GLY A 44 -7.88 -3.49 -10.21
N MET A 45 -6.62 -3.20 -10.60
CA MET A 45 -5.63 -4.23 -10.94
C MET A 45 -4.94 -4.82 -9.69
N TYR A 46 -5.01 -4.12 -8.55
CA TYR A 46 -4.27 -4.46 -7.34
C TYR A 46 -5.18 -4.80 -6.16
N THR A 47 -6.40 -4.26 -6.14
CA THR A 47 -7.35 -4.45 -5.06
C THR A 47 -8.79 -4.35 -5.56
N ARG A 48 -9.74 -4.79 -4.75
CA ARG A 48 -11.16 -4.51 -4.98
C ARG A 48 -11.44 -3.05 -4.66
N THR A 49 -12.33 -2.41 -5.43
CA THR A 49 -12.64 -0.98 -5.33
C THR A 49 -14.11 -0.71 -4.98
N ASP A 50 -14.90 -1.74 -4.72
CA ASP A 50 -16.27 -1.63 -4.25
C ASP A 50 -16.38 -0.90 -2.90
N ASN A 51 -15.43 -1.16 -2.01
CA ASN A 51 -15.24 -0.49 -0.72
C ASN A 51 -13.80 -0.67 -0.22
N PRO A 52 -13.36 0.05 0.84
CA PRO A 52 -11.97 -0.01 1.30
C PRO A 52 -11.61 -1.26 2.12
N LEU A 53 -12.51 -2.22 2.30
CA LEU A 53 -12.30 -3.38 3.16
C LEU A 53 -11.02 -4.14 2.78
N HIS A 54 -10.80 -4.39 1.49
CA HIS A 54 -9.67 -5.20 1.04
C HIS A 54 -8.31 -4.58 1.37
N ILE A 55 -8.15 -3.24 1.27
CA ILE A 55 -6.89 -2.59 1.67
C ILE A 55 -6.68 -2.60 3.19
N VAL A 56 -7.76 -2.65 3.98
CA VAL A 56 -7.70 -2.82 5.43
C VAL A 56 -7.32 -4.28 5.77
N GLN A 57 -7.90 -5.25 5.08
CA GLN A 57 -7.56 -6.67 5.25
C GLN A 57 -6.06 -6.93 5.03
N GLU A 58 -5.42 -6.28 4.07
CA GLU A 58 -3.98 -6.42 3.84
C GLU A 58 -3.13 -6.00 5.07
N VAL A 59 -3.60 -5.02 5.83
CA VAL A 59 -2.95 -4.63 7.10
C VAL A 59 -3.21 -5.66 8.19
N ILE A 60 -4.45 -6.17 8.27
CA ILE A 60 -4.83 -7.23 9.21
C ILE A 60 -4.05 -8.52 8.93
N ASP A 61 -3.89 -8.89 7.66
CA ASP A 61 -3.14 -10.07 7.25
C ASP A 61 -1.66 -10.01 7.68
N ASN A 62 -1.06 -8.82 7.66
CA ASN A 62 0.31 -8.67 8.18
C ASN A 62 0.39 -8.90 9.69
N ALA A 63 -0.59 -8.41 10.47
CA ALA A 63 -0.67 -8.67 11.89
C ALA A 63 -0.97 -10.16 12.16
N ALA A 64 -1.85 -10.78 11.36
CA ALA A 64 -2.17 -12.20 11.44
C ALA A 64 -0.96 -13.08 11.12
N ASP A 65 -0.11 -12.69 10.16
CA ASP A 65 1.13 -13.41 9.87
C ASP A 65 2.10 -13.41 11.06
N GLU A 66 2.20 -12.30 11.83
CA GLU A 66 2.98 -12.27 13.08
C GLU A 66 2.40 -13.24 14.13
N ALA A 67 1.07 -13.36 14.19
CA ALA A 67 0.42 -14.30 15.12
C ALA A 67 0.62 -15.76 14.68
N LEU A 68 0.45 -16.05 13.38
CA LEU A 68 0.66 -17.38 12.81
C LEU A 68 2.12 -17.84 12.95
N ALA A 69 3.06 -16.91 12.88
CA ALA A 69 4.47 -17.18 13.16
C ALA A 69 4.80 -17.32 14.66
N GLY A 70 3.81 -17.16 15.55
CA GLY A 70 3.95 -17.30 17.00
C GLY A 70 4.56 -16.09 17.68
N HIS A 71 4.63 -14.94 17.03
CA HIS A 71 5.25 -13.73 17.55
C HIS A 71 4.25 -12.73 18.13
N ALA A 72 3.01 -12.72 17.64
CA ALA A 72 1.92 -11.92 18.21
C ALA A 72 0.91 -12.79 18.93
N ARG A 73 0.29 -12.24 19.98
CA ARG A 73 -0.76 -12.89 20.78
C ARG A 73 -2.07 -12.09 20.75
N VAL A 74 -1.97 -10.80 20.47
CA VAL A 74 -3.08 -9.87 20.44
C VAL A 74 -3.03 -9.08 19.16
N ILE A 75 -4.14 -9.05 18.44
CA ILE A 75 -4.38 -8.20 17.31
C ILE A 75 -5.64 -7.39 17.61
N GLY A 76 -5.52 -6.07 17.58
CA GLY A 76 -6.64 -5.15 17.77
C GLY A 76 -6.98 -4.47 16.44
N VAL A 77 -8.26 -4.46 16.08
CA VAL A 77 -8.77 -3.69 14.94
C VAL A 77 -9.82 -2.70 15.47
N SER A 78 -9.67 -1.43 15.14
CA SER A 78 -10.57 -0.37 15.59
C SER A 78 -10.96 0.55 14.45
N LEU A 79 -12.25 0.75 14.24
CA LEU A 79 -12.78 1.80 13.37
C LEU A 79 -13.00 3.05 14.21
N LEU A 80 -12.37 4.16 13.84
CA LEU A 80 -12.48 5.42 14.56
C LEU A 80 -13.56 6.33 13.96
N ALA A 81 -13.99 7.32 14.75
CA ALA A 81 -15.06 8.24 14.37
C ALA A 81 -14.73 9.11 13.14
N ASP A 82 -13.44 9.29 12.83
CA ASP A 82 -12.96 10.00 11.64
C ASP A 82 -12.91 9.12 10.37
N GLY A 83 -13.40 7.87 10.47
CA GLY A 83 -13.41 6.90 9.39
C GLY A 83 -12.08 6.17 9.19
N SER A 84 -11.07 6.45 10.00
CA SER A 84 -9.82 5.71 9.94
C SER A 84 -9.93 4.35 10.63
N VAL A 85 -9.10 3.41 10.17
CA VAL A 85 -8.97 2.08 10.77
C VAL A 85 -7.59 1.94 11.38
N VAL A 86 -7.54 1.49 12.62
CA VAL A 86 -6.31 1.15 13.33
C VAL A 86 -6.19 -0.37 13.42
N VAL A 87 -5.07 -0.89 12.97
CA VAL A 87 -4.67 -2.28 13.21
C VAL A 87 -3.43 -2.27 14.08
N ASP A 88 -3.46 -3.00 15.17
CA ASP A 88 -2.44 -2.98 16.22
C ASP A 88 -2.09 -4.41 16.63
N ASP A 89 -0.83 -4.80 16.55
CA ASP A 89 -0.32 -6.11 17.00
C ASP A 89 0.76 -5.96 18.07
N ASP A 90 0.95 -6.98 18.88
CA ASP A 90 2.01 -7.09 19.87
C ASP A 90 3.19 -7.96 19.38
N GLY A 91 3.35 -8.13 18.08
CA GLY A 91 4.39 -8.91 17.43
C GLY A 91 5.80 -8.30 17.58
N ARG A 92 6.73 -8.73 16.73
CA ARG A 92 8.15 -8.29 16.80
C ARG A 92 8.36 -6.82 16.39
N GLY A 93 7.40 -6.21 15.73
CA GLY A 93 7.54 -4.93 15.05
C GLY A 93 8.32 -5.02 13.72
N ILE A 94 7.90 -4.26 12.73
CA ILE A 94 8.57 -4.20 11.42
C ILE A 94 10.02 -3.73 11.61
N PRO A 95 11.02 -4.32 10.93
CA PRO A 95 12.40 -3.82 10.96
C PRO A 95 12.49 -2.37 10.53
N VAL A 96 13.21 -1.55 11.28
CA VAL A 96 13.37 -0.10 11.03
C VAL A 96 14.80 0.28 10.62
N GLY A 97 15.72 -0.67 10.63
CA GLY A 97 17.10 -0.47 10.20
C GLY A 97 17.20 -0.19 8.71
N ILE A 98 18.35 0.37 8.32
CA ILE A 98 18.67 0.64 6.92
C ILE A 98 18.87 -0.68 6.20
N HIS A 99 18.16 -0.86 5.08
CA HIS A 99 18.34 -2.03 4.23
C HIS A 99 19.68 -1.92 3.50
N PRO A 100 20.54 -2.97 3.55
CA PRO A 100 21.92 -2.87 3.07
C PRO A 100 22.04 -2.55 1.58
N GLU A 101 21.14 -3.04 0.75
CA GLU A 101 21.16 -2.81 -0.70
C GLU A 101 20.42 -1.55 -1.13
N GLU A 102 19.36 -1.17 -0.39
CA GLU A 102 18.46 -0.09 -0.78
C GLU A 102 18.83 1.27 -0.17
N GLY A 103 19.61 1.28 0.92
CA GLY A 103 20.08 2.49 1.57
C GLY A 103 19.00 3.31 2.28
N VAL A 104 17.78 2.77 2.40
CA VAL A 104 16.65 3.38 3.10
C VAL A 104 16.13 2.43 4.18
N SER A 105 15.28 2.90 5.09
CA SER A 105 14.77 2.06 6.17
C SER A 105 13.88 0.93 5.64
N THR A 106 13.95 -0.24 6.27
CA THR A 106 13.16 -1.41 5.84
C THR A 106 11.66 -1.12 5.92
N VAL A 107 11.20 -0.37 6.93
CA VAL A 107 9.80 0.00 7.06
C VAL A 107 9.35 0.91 5.90
N GLU A 108 10.19 1.81 5.40
CA GLU A 108 9.88 2.61 4.20
C GLU A 108 9.70 1.72 2.97
N ILE A 109 10.58 0.74 2.78
CA ILE A 109 10.51 -0.21 1.66
C ILE A 109 9.19 -0.96 1.67
N VAL A 110 8.78 -1.48 2.83
CA VAL A 110 7.55 -2.27 2.99
C VAL A 110 6.31 -1.49 2.55
N PHE A 111 6.25 -0.18 2.84
CA PHE A 111 5.08 0.64 2.52
C PHE A 111 5.17 1.40 1.19
N THR A 112 6.34 1.51 0.57
CA THR A 112 6.50 2.31 -0.67
C THR A 112 6.85 1.51 -1.91
N ARG A 113 7.18 0.23 -1.78
CA ARG A 113 7.57 -0.60 -2.93
C ARG A 113 6.65 -1.80 -3.09
N LEU A 114 6.24 -2.04 -4.33
CA LEU A 114 5.56 -3.28 -4.69
C LEU A 114 6.55 -4.44 -4.61
N HIS A 115 6.03 -5.63 -4.28
CA HIS A 115 6.82 -6.86 -4.18
C HIS A 115 7.98 -6.79 -3.17
N SER A 116 7.80 -6.02 -2.10
CA SER A 116 8.74 -5.93 -0.99
C SER A 116 8.17 -6.64 0.25
N GLY A 117 8.93 -7.54 0.83
CA GLY A 117 8.55 -8.20 2.08
C GLY A 117 9.42 -9.41 2.36
N GLY A 118 9.68 -9.70 3.63
CA GLY A 118 10.46 -10.86 4.09
C GLY A 118 9.85 -12.24 3.76
N LYS A 119 8.74 -12.24 3.02
CA LYS A 119 7.97 -13.43 2.63
C LYS A 119 8.45 -14.07 1.33
N PHE A 120 9.30 -13.39 0.54
CA PHE A 120 9.75 -13.89 -0.77
C PHE A 120 10.90 -14.91 -0.68
N ASP A 121 11.64 -14.94 0.42
CA ASP A 121 12.81 -15.81 0.55
C ASP A 121 12.47 -17.13 1.25
N LYS A 122 11.71 -17.99 0.56
CA LYS A 122 11.38 -19.34 1.04
C LYS A 122 12.61 -20.28 1.09
N GLN A 123 13.70 -19.96 0.37
CA GLN A 123 14.88 -20.81 0.27
C GLN A 123 15.94 -20.49 1.33
N ALA A 124 15.94 -19.29 1.91
CA ALA A 124 16.92 -18.88 2.91
C ALA A 124 16.40 -18.96 4.36
N GLY A 125 15.35 -19.75 4.63
CA GLY A 125 14.75 -19.81 5.96
C GLY A 125 13.96 -18.55 6.29
N GLY A 126 13.20 -18.07 5.33
CA GLY A 126 12.40 -16.85 5.45
C GLY A 126 11.63 -16.78 6.77
N ALA A 127 11.49 -15.59 7.31
CA ALA A 127 10.95 -15.31 8.65
C ALA A 127 9.53 -15.84 8.87
N TYR A 128 8.88 -16.34 7.80
CA TYR A 128 7.50 -16.84 7.84
C TYR A 128 7.36 -18.14 7.04
N SER A 129 6.98 -19.22 7.70
CA SER A 129 6.63 -20.50 7.07
C SER A 129 5.22 -20.51 6.48
N PHE A 130 4.35 -19.61 6.95
CA PHE A 130 2.99 -19.36 6.44
C PHE A 130 2.79 -17.86 6.26
N SER A 131 2.11 -17.47 5.18
CA SER A 131 1.80 -16.08 4.88
C SER A 131 0.43 -16.01 4.22
N GLY A 132 -0.51 -15.24 4.80
CA GLY A 132 -1.81 -14.92 4.21
C GLY A 132 -1.69 -14.02 2.98
N GLY A 133 -0.68 -13.16 2.95
CA GLY A 133 -0.38 -12.26 1.83
C GLY A 133 0.44 -12.96 0.76
N LEU A 134 -0.19 -13.46 -0.30
CA LEU A 134 0.47 -14.25 -1.36
C LEU A 134 1.36 -13.42 -2.30
N HIS A 135 1.23 -12.09 -2.33
CA HIS A 135 1.80 -11.25 -3.41
C HIS A 135 2.80 -10.20 -2.95
N GLY A 136 2.93 -9.92 -1.63
CA GLY A 136 3.86 -8.91 -1.08
C GLY A 136 3.62 -7.48 -1.57
N VAL A 137 2.39 -7.18 -1.97
CA VAL A 137 2.00 -5.87 -2.51
C VAL A 137 1.00 -5.15 -1.61
N GLY A 138 0.40 -5.85 -0.65
CA GLY A 138 -0.77 -5.42 0.08
C GLY A 138 -0.64 -4.06 0.74
N VAL A 139 0.26 -3.91 1.72
CA VAL A 139 0.36 -2.64 2.47
C VAL A 139 0.90 -1.48 1.65
N SER A 140 1.67 -1.71 0.60
CA SER A 140 2.08 -0.65 -0.32
C SER A 140 0.91 -0.18 -1.19
N VAL A 141 0.01 -1.11 -1.56
CA VAL A 141 -1.27 -0.77 -2.21
C VAL A 141 -2.17 0.00 -1.25
N THR A 142 -2.29 -0.44 0.02
CA THR A 142 -3.02 0.29 1.06
C THR A 142 -2.50 1.72 1.20
N ASN A 143 -1.18 1.90 1.28
CA ASN A 143 -0.57 3.22 1.35
C ASN A 143 -0.91 4.08 0.13
N ALA A 144 -0.78 3.54 -1.09
CA ALA A 144 -1.05 4.26 -2.33
C ALA A 144 -2.49 4.76 -2.44
N LEU A 145 -3.46 4.04 -1.84
CA LEU A 145 -4.89 4.31 -1.91
C LEU A 145 -5.45 4.96 -0.63
N SER A 146 -4.58 5.53 0.20
CA SER A 146 -4.94 6.21 1.44
C SER A 146 -4.66 7.71 1.36
N LEU A 147 -5.55 8.53 1.92
CA LEU A 147 -5.31 9.96 2.16
C LEU A 147 -4.13 10.15 3.11
N ARG A 148 -4.07 9.30 4.14
CA ARG A 148 -3.04 9.28 5.15
C ARG A 148 -2.84 7.84 5.64
N LEU A 149 -1.62 7.46 5.93
CA LEU A 149 -1.28 6.22 6.58
C LEU A 149 -0.17 6.50 7.60
N GLU A 150 -0.42 6.12 8.85
CA GLU A 150 0.55 6.27 9.94
C GLU A 150 1.03 4.92 10.40
N VAL A 151 2.34 4.78 10.56
CA VAL A 151 2.97 3.58 11.08
C VAL A 151 3.70 3.92 12.37
N THR A 152 3.40 3.18 13.43
CA THR A 152 4.18 3.21 14.66
C THR A 152 4.72 1.82 14.95
N VAL A 153 6.02 1.71 15.11
CA VAL A 153 6.71 0.46 15.40
C VAL A 153 7.36 0.56 16.76
N TRP A 154 7.10 -0.39 17.63
CA TRP A 154 7.82 -0.61 18.87
C TRP A 154 8.80 -1.76 18.63
N ARG A 155 10.08 -1.48 18.80
CA ARG A 155 11.11 -2.47 18.57
C ARG A 155 12.31 -2.22 19.48
N SER A 156 12.85 -3.31 20.01
CA SER A 156 14.11 -3.28 20.76
C SER A 156 15.27 -3.54 19.79
N ASP A 157 16.30 -2.73 19.89
CA ASP A 157 17.59 -2.91 19.21
C ASP A 157 18.74 -2.85 20.25
N ASP A 158 19.99 -2.86 19.78
CA ASP A 158 21.18 -2.81 20.64
C ASP A 158 21.27 -1.51 21.48
N ARG A 159 20.49 -0.48 21.14
CA ARG A 159 20.39 0.80 21.85
C ARG A 159 19.26 0.83 22.87
N GLY A 160 18.45 -0.22 22.95
CA GLY A 160 17.32 -0.37 23.85
C GLY A 160 15.98 -0.40 23.16
N ASN A 161 14.91 -0.14 23.94
CA ASN A 161 13.55 -0.09 23.39
C ASN A 161 13.32 1.22 22.66
N GLY A 162 12.92 1.16 21.39
CA GLY A 162 12.62 2.29 20.56
C GLY A 162 11.16 2.35 20.12
N VAL A 163 10.68 3.55 19.85
CA VAL A 163 9.42 3.84 19.17
C VAL A 163 9.76 4.60 17.90
N HIS A 164 9.27 4.11 16.81
CA HIS A 164 9.57 4.60 15.47
C HIS A 164 8.28 4.97 14.76
N THR A 165 8.19 6.19 14.26
CA THR A 165 6.98 6.70 13.59
C THR A 165 7.30 7.17 12.18
N LEU A 166 6.38 6.95 11.27
CA LEU A 166 6.51 7.28 9.85
C LEU A 166 5.11 7.58 9.31
N VAL A 167 4.97 8.61 8.49
CA VAL A 167 3.66 9.00 7.94
C VAL A 167 3.73 9.17 6.43
N PHE A 168 2.69 8.65 5.79
CA PHE A 168 2.52 8.68 4.34
C PHE A 168 1.21 9.38 3.94
N ALA A 169 1.17 9.88 2.71
CA ALA A 169 -0.06 10.33 2.05
C ALA A 169 -0.01 9.94 0.57
N GLY A 170 -1.04 9.23 0.11
CA GLY A 170 -1.16 8.80 -1.28
C GLY A 170 0.03 7.97 -1.80
N GLY A 171 0.73 7.26 -0.90
CA GLY A 171 1.90 6.45 -1.22
C GLY A 171 3.24 7.14 -1.03
N ASP A 172 3.27 8.45 -0.82
CA ASP A 172 4.50 9.24 -0.64
C ASP A 172 4.75 9.50 0.86
N ILE A 173 6.03 9.54 1.26
CA ILE A 173 6.42 9.86 2.64
C ILE A 173 6.20 11.36 2.86
N ILE A 174 5.39 11.74 3.85
CA ILE A 174 5.17 13.14 4.23
C ILE A 174 5.85 13.51 5.55
N GLU A 175 6.04 12.53 6.44
CA GLU A 175 6.86 12.67 7.64
C GLU A 175 7.85 11.51 7.66
N PRO A 176 9.16 11.79 7.61
CA PRO A 176 10.19 10.76 7.56
C PRO A 176 10.23 9.97 8.86
N LEU A 177 10.92 8.82 8.85
CA LEU A 177 11.09 7.97 10.02
C LEU A 177 11.75 8.74 11.17
N VAL A 178 11.01 8.90 12.25
CA VAL A 178 11.49 9.49 13.51
C VAL A 178 11.58 8.39 14.57
N SER A 179 12.68 8.36 15.30
CA SER A 179 12.93 7.38 16.34
C SER A 179 13.13 8.07 17.68
N ARG A 180 12.50 7.54 18.72
CA ARG A 180 12.70 7.98 20.11
C ARG A 180 12.83 6.78 21.05
N PRO A 181 13.46 6.92 22.19
CA PRO A 181 13.39 5.91 23.25
C PRO A 181 11.95 5.68 23.72
N ALA A 182 11.61 4.45 24.05
CA ALA A 182 10.33 4.14 24.64
C ALA A 182 10.23 4.73 26.05
N ALA A 183 9.07 5.29 26.40
CA ALA A 183 8.80 5.80 27.72
C ALA A 183 8.68 4.66 28.75
N LYS A 184 8.79 4.98 30.05
CA LYS A 184 8.59 3.99 31.11
C LYS A 184 7.17 3.43 31.07
N GLY A 185 7.06 2.10 30.94
CA GLY A 185 5.78 1.42 30.84
C GLY A 185 5.20 1.33 29.42
N GLU A 186 5.84 1.94 28.45
CA GLU A 186 5.48 1.76 27.04
C GLU A 186 5.83 0.35 26.56
N ARG A 187 5.04 -0.22 25.65
CA ARG A 187 5.29 -1.57 25.13
C ARG A 187 6.64 -1.66 24.42
N ARG A 188 7.20 -2.87 24.37
CA ARG A 188 8.55 -3.12 23.86
C ARG A 188 8.59 -3.56 22.40
N SER A 189 7.48 -4.09 21.90
CA SER A 189 7.39 -4.64 20.55
C SER A 189 5.98 -4.49 19.99
N GLY A 190 5.85 -4.59 18.69
CA GLY A 190 4.59 -4.54 17.95
C GLY A 190 4.56 -3.50 16.87
N THR A 191 3.50 -3.55 16.08
CA THR A 191 3.24 -2.58 15.02
C THR A 191 1.83 -2.03 15.16
N ARG A 192 1.66 -0.74 14.92
CA ARG A 192 0.36 -0.09 14.73
C ARG A 192 0.37 0.58 13.38
N VAL A 193 -0.66 0.30 12.60
CA VAL A 193 -0.92 0.98 11.33
C VAL A 193 -2.29 1.62 11.42
N GLN A 194 -2.37 2.92 11.19
CA GLN A 194 -3.62 3.65 11.07
C GLN A 194 -3.81 4.11 9.64
N VAL A 195 -4.95 3.80 9.05
CA VAL A 195 -5.25 3.98 7.63
C VAL A 195 -6.47 4.90 7.49
N TRP A 196 -6.35 5.94 6.69
CA TRP A 196 -7.45 6.76 6.20
C TRP A 196 -7.64 6.48 4.71
N PRO A 197 -8.55 5.57 4.31
CA PRO A 197 -8.80 5.28 2.90
C PRO A 197 -9.15 6.54 2.11
N ASP A 198 -8.62 6.68 0.89
CA ASP A 198 -8.97 7.82 0.03
C ASP A 198 -10.26 7.50 -0.74
N PRO A 199 -11.36 8.23 -0.46
CA PRO A 199 -12.69 7.93 -1.01
C PRO A 199 -12.75 7.98 -2.53
N LYS A 200 -11.81 8.65 -3.19
CA LYS A 200 -11.81 8.76 -4.66
C LYS A 200 -11.52 7.44 -5.37
N TYR A 201 -11.02 6.42 -4.66
CA TYR A 201 -10.67 5.12 -5.24
C TYR A 201 -11.73 4.05 -5.01
N PHE A 202 -12.77 4.34 -4.23
CA PHE A 202 -13.77 3.35 -3.81
C PHE A 202 -15.19 3.80 -4.17
N ASP A 203 -16.01 2.88 -4.64
CA ASP A 203 -17.41 3.13 -4.97
C ASP A 203 -18.25 3.45 -3.72
N SER A 204 -17.90 2.85 -2.58
CA SER A 204 -18.49 3.11 -1.25
C SER A 204 -17.39 3.38 -0.23
N GLN A 205 -17.67 4.26 0.73
CA GLN A 205 -16.79 4.53 1.87
C GLN A 205 -17.17 3.70 3.11
N VAL A 206 -18.25 2.94 3.02
CA VAL A 206 -18.74 2.11 4.12
C VAL A 206 -17.88 0.85 4.22
N LEU A 207 -17.29 0.64 5.40
CA LEU A 207 -16.65 -0.62 5.75
C LEU A 207 -17.73 -1.58 6.25
N PRO A 208 -17.98 -2.71 5.56
CA PRO A 208 -18.90 -3.73 6.07
C PRO A 208 -18.21 -4.45 7.26
N LEU A 209 -18.55 -4.00 8.48
CA LEU A 209 -17.94 -4.53 9.71
C LEU A 209 -18.19 -6.03 9.90
N SER A 210 -19.31 -6.54 9.37
CA SER A 210 -19.61 -8.00 9.35
C SER A 210 -18.56 -8.82 8.61
N ASP A 211 -17.79 -8.20 7.73
CA ASP A 211 -16.82 -8.89 6.89
C ASP A 211 -15.39 -8.77 7.46
N LEU A 212 -15.26 -8.10 8.63
CA LEU A 212 -14.02 -7.99 9.41
C LEU A 212 -13.96 -9.04 10.54
N GLU A 213 -15.07 -9.73 10.82
CA GLU A 213 -15.15 -10.84 11.78
C GLU A 213 -14.75 -12.16 11.08
#